data_05e7f0cca79c641580314e49da542f0a
#
_entry.id   05e7f0cca79c641580314e49da542f0a
#
_cell.length_a   1.000
_cell.length_b   1.000
_cell.length_c   1.000
_cell.angle_alpha   90.00
_cell.angle_beta   90.00
_cell.angle_gamma   90.00
#
_symmetry.space_group_name_H-M   'P 1'
#
loop_
_entity.id
_entity.type
_entity.pdbx_description
1 polymer ?
#
loop_
_entity_poly.entity_id
_entity_poly.type
_entity_poly.pdbx_seq_one_letter_code
_entity_poly.pdbx_strand_id
1 'polypeptide(L)'
;MLICECLLLIIKQTKGVINMNNLRKIGLSALAGSLATFSVNAAEMSVSGSAGLTFDDSNRGFGDRGNGFYMGDSLKFNASGETDNGIGVALYYEIDDGALDDHNMKLTGDFGTLTFDGHGGSSAFGAVDDKTPNAYEEAWDIIDTNGATTGGTPLVINGGGTDDMFIYTSPSVSGVTVTAAYVNHVSDAAESYMDFAVAVSPEMIEGLTLGFASSDNTVALNRDQEETTMYATYATGGFTVGVQSSDMDDTTANSDQESIAYGITYAVNDDLSIGYSYHELETETAGDGDQKSTGVSFSYTQGGITLGGAMNEVDNMGGTGSNDFEGYEFGLSFAF
;
A
#
# COMPACT_ATOMS: atom_id res chain seq x y z
N MET A 1 11.47 -37.00 -9.43
CA MET A 1 12.90 -37.24 -9.18
C MET A 1 13.81 -36.93 -10.36
N LEU A 2 13.29 -36.83 -11.61
CA LEU A 2 14.10 -36.48 -12.79
C LEU A 2 14.26 -34.94 -13.03
N ILE A 3 13.39 -34.11 -12.53
CA ILE A 3 13.43 -32.65 -12.74
C ILE A 3 14.48 -31.96 -11.85
N CYS A 4 14.75 -32.51 -10.68
CA CYS A 4 15.72 -31.96 -9.73
C CYS A 4 17.17 -32.22 -10.17
N GLU A 5 17.44 -33.32 -10.88
CA GLU A 5 18.78 -33.62 -11.39
C GLU A 5 19.15 -32.80 -12.64
N CYS A 6 18.17 -32.45 -13.48
CA CYS A 6 18.40 -31.56 -14.60
C CYS A 6 18.78 -30.13 -14.16
N LEU A 7 18.16 -29.62 -13.08
CA LEU A 7 18.46 -28.28 -12.57
C LEU A 7 19.85 -28.20 -11.95
N LEU A 8 20.32 -29.28 -11.29
CA LEU A 8 21.65 -29.34 -10.70
C LEU A 8 22.77 -29.51 -11.76
N LEU A 9 22.48 -30.11 -12.91
CA LEU A 9 23.43 -30.23 -14.01
C LEU A 9 23.65 -28.92 -14.77
N ILE A 10 22.61 -28.07 -14.86
CA ILE A 10 22.70 -26.74 -15.46
C ILE A 10 23.55 -25.80 -14.60
N ILE A 11 23.43 -25.91 -13.28
CA ILE A 11 24.20 -25.08 -12.32
C ILE A 11 25.69 -25.48 -12.23
N LYS A 12 26.03 -26.71 -12.55
CA LYS A 12 27.43 -27.22 -12.47
C LYS A 12 28.29 -26.96 -13.71
N GLN A 13 27.70 -26.55 -14.84
CA GLN A 13 28.47 -26.31 -16.08
C GLN A 13 28.78 -24.84 -16.38
N THR A 14 28.31 -23.88 -15.61
CA THR A 14 28.56 -22.45 -15.82
C THR A 14 29.43 -21.83 -14.75
N LYS A 15 30.67 -22.33 -14.57
CA LYS A 15 31.79 -21.52 -14.08
C LYS A 15 32.42 -20.74 -15.24
N GLY A 16 31.62 -20.07 -16.03
CA GLY A 16 32.03 -19.02 -16.94
C GLY A 16 31.32 -17.76 -16.48
N VAL A 17 32.05 -16.66 -16.33
CA VAL A 17 31.52 -15.33 -16.03
C VAL A 17 30.36 -15.05 -16.99
N ILE A 18 29.14 -15.29 -16.54
CA ILE A 18 27.93 -14.94 -17.29
C ILE A 18 27.85 -13.42 -17.17
N ASN A 19 28.21 -12.76 -18.26
CA ASN A 19 28.14 -11.32 -18.36
C ASN A 19 26.68 -10.91 -18.21
N MET A 20 26.31 -10.31 -17.07
CA MET A 20 24.94 -9.90 -16.72
C MET A 20 24.25 -9.09 -17.83
N ASN A 21 25.01 -8.38 -18.64
CA ASN A 21 24.51 -7.68 -19.83
C ASN A 21 23.89 -8.60 -20.88
N ASN A 22 24.32 -9.86 -20.96
CA ASN A 22 23.77 -10.82 -21.92
C ASN A 22 22.48 -11.47 -21.40
N LEU A 23 22.35 -11.67 -20.07
CA LEU A 23 21.13 -12.13 -19.45
C LEU A 23 20.01 -11.06 -19.55
N ARG A 24 20.35 -9.79 -19.33
CA ARG A 24 19.43 -8.67 -19.55
C ARG A 24 18.93 -8.61 -21.00
N LYS A 25 19.81 -8.82 -21.98
CA LYS A 25 19.44 -8.81 -23.41
C LYS A 25 18.57 -10.00 -23.79
N ILE A 26 18.85 -11.19 -23.24
CA ILE A 26 18.05 -12.39 -23.48
C ILE A 26 16.67 -12.28 -22.84
N GLY A 27 16.59 -11.80 -21.61
CA GLY A 27 15.32 -11.55 -20.92
C GLY A 27 14.44 -10.53 -21.64
N LEU A 28 15.02 -9.39 -22.03
CA LEU A 28 14.31 -8.35 -22.79
C LEU A 28 13.85 -8.82 -24.17
N SER A 29 14.68 -9.61 -24.89
CA SER A 29 14.30 -10.11 -26.21
C SER A 29 13.25 -11.24 -26.14
N ALA A 30 13.26 -12.07 -25.08
CA ALA A 30 12.23 -13.07 -24.86
C ALA A 30 10.89 -12.42 -24.48
N LEU A 31 10.92 -11.39 -23.63
CA LEU A 31 9.72 -10.62 -23.27
C LEU A 31 9.17 -9.86 -24.48
N ALA A 32 10.03 -9.16 -25.25
CA ALA A 32 9.61 -8.47 -26.47
C ALA A 32 9.08 -9.43 -27.55
N GLY A 33 9.64 -10.64 -27.64
CA GLY A 33 9.16 -11.68 -28.56
C GLY A 33 7.81 -12.24 -28.16
N SER A 34 7.54 -12.41 -26.88
CA SER A 34 6.24 -12.87 -26.39
C SER A 34 5.14 -11.81 -26.56
N LEU A 35 5.46 -10.55 -26.37
CA LEU A 35 4.54 -9.41 -26.58
C LEU A 35 4.16 -9.21 -28.07
N ALA A 36 5.01 -9.66 -29.02
CA ALA A 36 4.74 -9.57 -30.46
C ALA A 36 3.79 -10.64 -31.01
N THR A 37 3.43 -11.64 -30.21
CA THR A 37 2.55 -12.76 -30.61
C THR A 37 1.12 -12.66 -30.09
N PHE A 38 0.67 -11.47 -29.69
CA PHE A 38 -0.74 -11.29 -29.36
C PHE A 38 -1.58 -11.52 -30.64
N SER A 39 -2.21 -12.67 -30.74
CA SER A 39 -3.40 -12.79 -31.57
C SER A 39 -4.44 -11.88 -30.93
N VAL A 40 -4.91 -10.90 -31.68
CA VAL A 40 -5.87 -9.89 -31.23
C VAL A 40 -7.22 -10.57 -30.97
N ASN A 41 -7.36 -11.26 -29.85
CA ASN A 41 -8.63 -11.32 -29.16
C ASN A 41 -8.76 -9.92 -28.54
N ALA A 42 -9.79 -9.20 -28.96
CA ALA A 42 -9.93 -7.76 -28.73
C ALA A 42 -9.48 -7.38 -27.32
N ALA A 43 -8.36 -6.65 -27.22
CA ALA A 43 -7.95 -6.07 -25.94
C ALA A 43 -9.10 -5.20 -25.47
N GLU A 44 -9.62 -5.47 -24.29
CA GLU A 44 -10.62 -4.62 -23.67
C GLU A 44 -9.92 -3.39 -23.13
N MET A 45 -10.43 -2.22 -23.49
CA MET A 45 -9.97 -0.96 -22.92
C MET A 45 -11.17 -0.28 -22.27
N SER A 46 -10.99 0.17 -21.03
CA SER A 46 -12.00 0.93 -20.30
C SER A 46 -11.37 2.21 -19.72
N VAL A 47 -12.19 3.20 -19.58
CA VAL A 47 -11.88 4.45 -18.87
C VAL A 47 -12.92 4.61 -17.79
N SER A 48 -12.48 4.91 -16.60
CA SER A 48 -13.31 5.26 -15.46
C SER A 48 -12.68 6.44 -14.73
N GLY A 49 -13.40 7.03 -13.81
CA GLY A 49 -12.85 8.13 -13.05
C GLY A 49 -13.69 8.49 -11.85
N SER A 50 -13.18 9.43 -11.09
CA SER A 50 -13.89 10.06 -9.98
C SER A 50 -13.62 11.56 -9.95
N ALA A 51 -14.51 12.30 -9.33
CA ALA A 51 -14.30 13.69 -8.96
C ALA A 51 -14.86 13.90 -7.56
N GLY A 52 -14.15 14.66 -6.76
CA GLY A 52 -14.51 14.93 -5.38
C GLY A 52 -14.45 16.41 -5.03
N LEU A 53 -15.22 16.79 -4.04
CA LEU A 53 -15.12 18.06 -3.34
C LEU A 53 -14.88 17.75 -1.88
N THR A 54 -13.79 18.24 -1.34
CA THR A 54 -13.45 18.10 0.08
C THR A 54 -13.51 19.44 0.77
N PHE A 55 -13.96 19.42 2.01
CA PHE A 55 -13.90 20.53 2.94
C PHE A 55 -13.19 20.05 4.21
N ASP A 56 -12.16 20.76 4.61
CA ASP A 56 -11.41 20.52 5.83
C ASP A 56 -11.26 21.79 6.70
N ASP A 57 -11.10 21.58 7.99
CA ASP A 57 -10.73 22.62 8.96
C ASP A 57 -10.04 21.97 10.17
N SER A 58 -9.08 22.68 10.76
CA SER A 58 -8.31 22.19 11.89
C SER A 58 -8.00 23.28 12.89
N ASN A 59 -7.48 22.90 14.07
CA ASN A 59 -6.96 23.82 15.07
C ASN A 59 -5.74 24.64 14.58
N ARG A 60 -5.19 24.30 13.40
CA ARG A 60 -4.11 25.00 12.70
C ARG A 60 -4.62 25.92 11.58
N GLY A 61 -5.93 25.99 11.39
CA GLY A 61 -6.59 26.78 10.36
C GLY A 61 -6.79 25.98 9.07
N PHE A 62 -7.32 26.64 8.06
CA PHE A 62 -7.48 26.07 6.74
C PHE A 62 -6.10 25.85 6.11
N GLY A 63 -5.94 24.75 5.40
CA GLY A 63 -4.74 24.45 4.65
C GLY A 63 -4.33 25.54 3.65
N ASP A 64 -3.32 25.30 2.84
CA ASP A 64 -2.69 26.24 1.88
C ASP A 64 -3.69 26.95 0.95
N ARG A 65 -4.86 26.38 0.76
CA ARG A 65 -5.90 26.91 -0.13
C ARG A 65 -6.72 28.02 0.51
N GLY A 66 -6.50 28.29 1.81
CA GLY A 66 -6.98 29.48 2.52
C GLY A 66 -8.49 29.56 2.74
N ASN A 67 -9.26 28.53 2.32
CA ASN A 67 -10.72 28.50 2.46
C ASN A 67 -11.28 27.09 2.78
N GLY A 68 -10.42 26.11 2.99
CA GLY A 68 -10.80 24.73 3.37
C GLY A 68 -11.51 23.93 2.29
N PHE A 69 -11.64 24.41 1.05
CA PHE A 69 -12.27 23.66 -0.03
C PHE A 69 -11.26 23.30 -1.12
N TYR A 70 -11.28 22.04 -1.53
CA TYR A 70 -10.52 21.61 -2.71
C TYR A 70 -11.30 20.57 -3.53
N MET A 71 -10.90 20.41 -4.77
CA MET A 71 -11.43 19.42 -5.68
C MET A 71 -10.30 18.48 -6.09
N GLY A 72 -10.50 17.19 -5.89
CA GLY A 72 -9.68 16.13 -6.46
C GLY A 72 -10.38 15.51 -7.67
N ASP A 73 -9.61 14.98 -8.60
CA ASP A 73 -10.11 14.20 -9.72
C ASP A 73 -9.13 13.07 -10.08
N SER A 74 -9.66 11.95 -10.55
CA SER A 74 -8.86 10.80 -11.00
C SER A 74 -9.43 10.25 -12.30
N LEU A 75 -8.56 9.96 -13.27
CA LEU A 75 -8.88 9.27 -14.52
C LEU A 75 -8.04 8.02 -14.65
N LYS A 76 -8.73 6.87 -14.76
CA LYS A 76 -8.15 5.53 -14.79
C LYS A 76 -8.34 4.88 -16.15
N PHE A 77 -7.25 4.48 -16.75
CA PHE A 77 -7.22 3.76 -18.03
C PHE A 77 -6.81 2.31 -17.76
N ASN A 78 -7.65 1.36 -18.15
CA ASN A 78 -7.38 -0.05 -18.04
C ASN A 78 -7.37 -0.67 -19.43
N ALA A 79 -6.35 -1.48 -19.73
CA ALA A 79 -6.33 -2.33 -20.91
C ALA A 79 -5.98 -3.76 -20.48
N SER A 80 -6.68 -4.74 -21.03
CA SER A 80 -6.43 -6.15 -20.72
C SER A 80 -6.56 -7.03 -21.95
N GLY A 81 -5.86 -8.15 -21.93
CA GLY A 81 -5.89 -9.16 -22.97
C GLY A 81 -5.33 -10.47 -22.44
N GLU A 82 -5.40 -11.51 -23.26
CA GLU A 82 -4.89 -12.84 -22.94
C GLU A 82 -4.00 -13.35 -24.05
N THR A 83 -2.92 -14.00 -23.70
CA THR A 83 -2.02 -14.68 -24.63
C THR A 83 -2.60 -16.03 -25.08
N ASP A 84 -2.13 -16.58 -26.19
CA ASP A 84 -2.58 -17.88 -26.71
C ASP A 84 -2.37 -19.05 -25.73
N ASN A 85 -1.53 -18.90 -24.73
CA ASN A 85 -1.27 -19.90 -23.69
C ASN A 85 -1.98 -19.59 -22.35
N GLY A 86 -2.97 -18.70 -22.37
CA GLY A 86 -3.83 -18.43 -21.21
C GLY A 86 -3.23 -17.52 -20.13
N ILE A 87 -2.16 -16.78 -20.47
CA ILE A 87 -1.64 -15.76 -19.53
C ILE A 87 -2.41 -14.46 -19.76
N GLY A 88 -3.09 -13.98 -18.73
CA GLY A 88 -3.69 -12.67 -18.70
C GLY A 88 -2.62 -11.58 -18.65
N VAL A 89 -2.82 -10.52 -19.42
CA VAL A 89 -1.96 -9.32 -19.40
C VAL A 89 -2.85 -8.11 -19.18
N ALA A 90 -2.52 -7.26 -18.23
CA ALA A 90 -3.24 -6.02 -17.98
C ALA A 90 -2.27 -4.84 -17.85
N LEU A 91 -2.71 -3.69 -18.28
CA LEU A 91 -2.06 -2.40 -18.10
C LEU A 91 -3.02 -1.48 -17.35
N TYR A 92 -2.52 -0.82 -16.33
CA TYR A 92 -3.20 0.23 -15.58
C TYR A 92 -2.43 1.53 -15.68
N TYR A 93 -3.14 2.63 -15.83
CA TYR A 93 -2.58 3.96 -15.86
C TYR A 93 -3.58 4.93 -15.23
N GLU A 94 -3.12 5.73 -14.27
CA GLU A 94 -3.91 6.74 -13.56
C GLU A 94 -3.32 8.12 -13.71
N ILE A 95 -4.19 9.09 -13.95
CA ILE A 95 -3.91 10.50 -13.85
C ILE A 95 -4.75 11.03 -12.71
N ASP A 96 -4.11 11.60 -11.70
CA ASP A 96 -4.74 12.22 -10.56
C ASP A 96 -4.28 13.68 -10.46
N ASP A 97 -5.19 14.61 -10.21
CA ASP A 97 -4.95 16.06 -10.16
C ASP A 97 -4.10 16.58 -11.34
N GLY A 98 -4.24 15.95 -12.52
CA GLY A 98 -3.55 16.32 -13.75
C GLY A 98 -2.11 15.83 -13.87
N ALA A 99 -1.63 15.00 -12.95
CA ALA A 99 -0.32 14.34 -12.98
C ALA A 99 -0.45 12.83 -13.13
N LEU A 100 0.63 12.15 -13.56
CA LEU A 100 0.74 10.69 -13.44
C LEU A 100 0.77 10.34 -11.96
N ASP A 101 -0.15 9.48 -11.55
CA ASP A 101 -0.24 8.96 -10.19
C ASP A 101 0.24 7.51 -10.18
N ASP A 102 -0.48 6.61 -10.85
CA ASP A 102 -0.14 5.20 -10.90
C ASP A 102 0.04 4.68 -12.32
N HIS A 103 1.01 3.78 -12.53
CA HIS A 103 1.00 2.91 -13.69
C HIS A 103 1.68 1.58 -13.44
N ASN A 104 1.04 0.50 -13.88
CA ASN A 104 1.57 -0.85 -13.72
C ASN A 104 1.18 -1.77 -14.87
N MET A 105 1.93 -2.87 -14.99
CA MET A 105 1.63 -3.98 -15.89
C MET A 105 1.55 -5.27 -15.07
N LYS A 106 0.51 -6.08 -15.30
CA LYS A 106 0.26 -7.35 -14.61
C LYS A 106 0.25 -8.52 -15.56
N LEU A 107 0.88 -9.62 -15.15
CA LEU A 107 0.80 -10.93 -15.77
C LEU A 107 0.13 -11.88 -14.78
N THR A 108 -0.97 -12.52 -15.18
CA THR A 108 -1.76 -13.41 -14.31
C THR A 108 -1.94 -14.78 -14.95
N GLY A 109 -1.80 -15.83 -14.16
CA GLY A 109 -1.94 -17.21 -14.59
C GLY A 109 -2.08 -18.16 -13.40
N ASP A 110 -1.98 -19.46 -13.64
CA ASP A 110 -2.00 -20.48 -12.57
C ASP A 110 -0.85 -20.31 -11.56
N PHE A 111 0.18 -19.60 -11.93
CA PHE A 111 1.31 -19.25 -11.06
C PHE A 111 1.01 -18.11 -10.08
N GLY A 112 -0.13 -17.44 -10.19
CA GLY A 112 -0.47 -16.22 -9.46
C GLY A 112 -0.35 -14.97 -10.33
N THR A 113 0.04 -13.86 -9.72
CA THR A 113 0.18 -12.56 -10.39
C THR A 113 1.60 -12.01 -10.22
N LEU A 114 2.21 -11.61 -11.33
CA LEU A 114 3.44 -10.83 -11.36
C LEU A 114 3.08 -9.43 -11.86
N THR A 115 3.32 -8.42 -11.02
CA THR A 115 3.15 -7.01 -11.36
C THR A 115 4.52 -6.37 -11.52
N PHE A 116 4.70 -5.57 -12.56
CA PHE A 116 5.72 -4.54 -12.61
C PHE A 116 5.01 -3.21 -12.37
N ASP A 117 5.31 -2.59 -11.26
CA ASP A 117 4.78 -1.30 -10.87
C ASP A 117 5.80 -0.23 -11.20
N GLY A 118 5.44 0.68 -12.09
CA GLY A 118 6.35 1.69 -12.57
C GLY A 118 6.25 3.00 -11.80
N HIS A 119 5.14 3.22 -11.10
CA HIS A 119 4.92 4.42 -10.27
C HIS A 119 3.70 4.22 -9.38
N GLY A 120 3.75 4.75 -8.14
CA GLY A 120 2.62 4.84 -7.22
C GLY A 120 2.20 3.53 -6.55
N GLY A 121 2.93 2.43 -6.76
CA GLY A 121 2.57 1.13 -6.21
C GLY A 121 2.93 0.94 -4.75
N SER A 122 2.23 0.02 -4.12
CA SER A 122 2.57 -0.45 -2.76
C SER A 122 3.36 -1.74 -2.83
N SER A 123 4.43 -1.82 -2.05
CA SER A 123 5.19 -3.05 -1.83
C SER A 123 4.34 -4.13 -1.14
N ALA A 124 4.90 -5.32 -0.86
CA ALA A 124 4.16 -6.33 -0.13
C ALA A 124 3.92 -5.92 1.33
N PHE A 125 4.85 -5.20 1.95
CA PHE A 125 4.70 -4.61 3.28
C PHE A 125 3.70 -3.44 3.20
N GLY A 126 3.92 -2.46 2.33
CA GLY A 126 3.07 -1.28 2.17
C GLY A 126 1.61 -1.60 1.78
N ALA A 127 1.35 -2.79 1.23
CA ALA A 127 -0.02 -3.26 1.00
C ALA A 127 -0.72 -3.75 2.28
N VAL A 128 0.00 -3.88 3.41
CA VAL A 128 -0.51 -4.39 4.69
C VAL A 128 -0.05 -3.55 5.90
N ASP A 129 0.52 -2.39 5.69
CA ASP A 129 0.95 -1.45 6.72
C ASP A 129 -0.23 -0.83 7.50
N ASP A 130 -1.40 -0.81 6.88
CA ASP A 130 -2.64 -0.30 7.42
C ASP A 130 -3.80 -1.31 7.19
N LYS A 131 -4.13 -2.09 8.21
CA LYS A 131 -5.21 -3.09 8.17
C LYS A 131 -6.26 -2.92 9.24
N THR A 132 -6.22 -1.82 9.98
CA THR A 132 -7.27 -1.51 10.92
C THR A 132 -8.49 -0.92 10.21
N PRO A 133 -9.71 -1.39 10.51
CA PRO A 133 -10.90 -0.91 9.81
C PRO A 133 -11.25 0.52 10.20
N ASN A 134 -11.52 1.34 9.20
CA ASN A 134 -12.09 2.69 9.31
C ASN A 134 -13.31 2.81 8.38
N ALA A 135 -14.11 3.85 8.51
CA ALA A 135 -15.27 4.08 7.64
C ALA A 135 -15.00 5.12 6.54
N TYR A 136 -14.00 5.97 6.71
CA TYR A 136 -13.60 7.00 5.76
C TYR A 136 -12.07 7.23 5.81
N GLU A 137 -11.53 7.81 6.88
CA GLU A 137 -10.10 8.07 7.05
C GLU A 137 -9.56 7.37 8.30
N GLU A 138 -8.27 7.04 8.32
CA GLU A 138 -7.54 6.53 9.47
C GLU A 138 -7.35 7.61 10.53
N ALA A 139 -7.14 7.18 11.79
CA ALA A 139 -6.97 8.11 12.90
C ALA A 139 -5.74 9.01 12.78
N TRP A 140 -4.71 8.53 12.11
CA TRP A 140 -3.47 9.27 11.85
C TRP A 140 -3.47 10.06 10.55
N ASP A 141 -4.49 9.88 9.73
CA ASP A 141 -4.63 10.67 8.52
C ASP A 141 -5.03 12.09 8.90
N ILE A 142 -4.07 12.99 8.84
CA ILE A 142 -4.31 14.38 9.17
C ILE A 142 -4.88 15.11 7.97
N ILE A 143 -6.01 15.65 8.21
CA ILE A 143 -6.77 16.49 7.32
C ILE A 143 -6.10 17.86 7.19
N ASP A 144 -4.85 17.91 6.84
CA ASP A 144 -4.18 19.15 6.52
C ASP A 144 -3.46 19.00 5.19
N THR A 145 -4.15 19.39 4.15
CA THR A 145 -3.65 19.43 2.80
C THR A 145 -2.49 20.37 2.59
N ASN A 146 -2.01 21.01 3.65
CA ASN A 146 -1.02 22.05 3.55
C ASN A 146 0.41 21.54 3.55
N GLY A 147 0.67 20.24 3.39
CA GLY A 147 2.04 19.76 3.49
C GLY A 147 2.73 20.40 4.70
N ALA A 148 2.03 20.47 5.80
CA ALA A 148 2.16 21.38 6.89
C ALA A 148 3.59 21.58 7.33
N THR A 149 4.13 22.60 6.91
CA THR A 149 5.49 23.01 7.12
C THR A 149 5.76 23.46 8.56
N THR A 150 4.76 23.40 9.44
CA THR A 150 4.92 23.92 10.81
C THR A 150 4.66 22.91 11.91
N GLY A 151 4.34 21.67 11.60
CA GLY A 151 4.01 20.71 12.65
C GLY A 151 4.47 19.26 12.42
N GLY A 152 5.02 18.94 11.27
CA GLY A 152 5.36 17.55 10.93
C GLY A 152 4.15 16.77 10.41
N THR A 153 4.41 15.55 9.96
CA THR A 153 3.41 14.55 9.60
C THR A 153 3.32 13.51 10.72
N PRO A 154 2.18 12.85 10.91
CA PRO A 154 2.11 11.70 11.78
C PRO A 154 3.12 10.65 11.37
N LEU A 155 3.73 10.00 12.36
CA LEU A 155 4.62 8.87 12.11
C LEU A 155 3.79 7.62 11.91
N VAL A 156 4.16 6.84 10.91
CA VAL A 156 3.61 5.51 10.61
C VAL A 156 4.73 4.60 10.11
N ILE A 157 4.63 3.31 10.38
CA ILE A 157 5.56 2.29 9.89
C ILE A 157 4.94 1.68 8.64
N ASN A 158 5.43 2.06 7.46
CA ASN A 158 4.77 1.78 6.18
C ASN A 158 5.65 1.10 5.11
N GLY A 159 6.84 0.65 5.48
CA GLY A 159 7.76 0.03 4.55
C GLY A 159 8.38 1.00 3.54
N GLY A 160 9.14 0.45 2.62
CA GLY A 160 9.80 1.17 1.53
C GLY A 160 9.36 0.68 0.16
N GLY A 161 9.92 1.26 -0.89
CA GLY A 161 9.81 0.80 -2.28
C GLY A 161 8.47 1.17 -2.92
N THR A 162 8.48 2.20 -3.75
CA THR A 162 7.25 2.71 -4.38
C THR A 162 7.26 2.66 -5.90
N ASP A 163 8.43 2.80 -6.55
CA ASP A 163 8.54 2.90 -8.00
C ASP A 163 9.44 1.81 -8.57
N ASP A 164 9.24 1.47 -9.85
CA ASP A 164 10.05 0.49 -10.61
C ASP A 164 10.19 -0.88 -9.92
N MET A 165 9.10 -1.34 -9.33
CA MET A 165 9.04 -2.48 -8.42
C MET A 165 8.46 -3.73 -9.11
N PHE A 166 9.02 -4.91 -8.82
CA PHE A 166 8.40 -6.19 -9.11
C PHE A 166 7.66 -6.71 -7.90
N ILE A 167 6.39 -7.05 -8.07
CA ILE A 167 5.55 -7.61 -7.02
C ILE A 167 5.01 -8.96 -7.51
N TYR A 168 5.22 -10.00 -6.73
CA TYR A 168 4.63 -11.31 -6.99
C TYR A 168 3.63 -11.66 -5.90
N THR A 169 2.41 -12.04 -6.30
CA THR A 169 1.36 -12.56 -5.41
C THR A 169 1.02 -13.99 -5.80
N SER A 170 1.15 -14.92 -4.87
CA SER A 170 0.83 -16.33 -5.09
C SER A 170 -0.67 -16.56 -5.27
N PRO A 171 -1.09 -17.66 -5.91
CA PRO A 171 -2.45 -18.15 -5.75
C PRO A 171 -2.74 -18.40 -4.27
N SER A 172 -4.00 -18.24 -3.87
CA SER A 172 -4.43 -18.63 -2.53
C SER A 172 -4.53 -20.15 -2.43
N VAL A 173 -3.84 -20.73 -1.45
CA VAL A 173 -3.87 -22.17 -1.17
C VAL A 173 -4.36 -22.38 0.25
N SER A 174 -5.55 -22.98 0.40
CA SER A 174 -6.19 -23.19 1.71
C SER A 174 -6.32 -21.92 2.56
N GLY A 175 -6.63 -20.80 1.89
CA GLY A 175 -6.77 -19.49 2.52
C GLY A 175 -5.44 -18.77 2.79
N VAL A 176 -4.31 -19.30 2.37
CA VAL A 176 -2.98 -18.67 2.51
C VAL A 176 -2.57 -18.01 1.20
N THR A 177 -2.18 -16.74 1.25
CA THR A 177 -1.61 -15.98 0.14
C THR A 177 -0.27 -15.40 0.59
N VAL A 178 0.73 -15.44 -0.30
CA VAL A 178 2.06 -14.86 -0.08
C VAL A 178 2.30 -13.80 -1.15
N THR A 179 2.76 -12.64 -0.73
CA THR A 179 3.20 -11.55 -1.61
C THR A 179 4.67 -11.26 -1.32
N ALA A 180 5.45 -10.95 -2.35
CA ALA A 180 6.82 -10.48 -2.20
C ALA A 180 7.07 -9.36 -3.21
N ALA A 181 7.79 -8.32 -2.79
CA ALA A 181 8.17 -7.23 -3.66
C ALA A 181 9.70 -7.05 -3.69
N TYR A 182 10.18 -6.50 -4.78
CA TYR A 182 11.59 -6.25 -5.02
C TYR A 182 11.78 -4.99 -5.85
N VAL A 183 12.57 -4.06 -5.32
CA VAL A 183 13.06 -2.88 -6.05
C VAL A 183 14.55 -3.05 -6.26
N ASN A 184 15.00 -2.90 -7.49
CA ASN A 184 16.41 -2.92 -7.77
C ASN A 184 17.04 -1.61 -7.28
N HIS A 185 18.29 -1.71 -6.90
CA HIS A 185 19.20 -0.63 -6.53
C HIS A 185 18.92 0.72 -7.22
N VAL A 186 18.64 1.74 -6.43
CA VAL A 186 18.23 3.07 -6.92
C VAL A 186 19.41 4.05 -7.04
N SER A 187 20.51 3.81 -6.32
CA SER A 187 21.71 4.67 -6.37
C SER A 187 22.96 3.93 -5.86
N ASP A 188 24.15 4.51 -6.08
CA ASP A 188 25.42 3.97 -5.55
C ASP A 188 25.48 3.97 -3.99
N ALA A 189 24.50 4.55 -3.32
CA ALA A 189 24.42 4.67 -1.87
C ALA A 189 23.26 3.86 -1.24
N ALA A 190 22.41 3.24 -2.05
CA ALA A 190 21.28 2.44 -1.58
C ALA A 190 21.39 1.01 -2.13
N GLU A 191 21.10 0.04 -1.29
CA GLU A 191 20.96 -1.37 -1.70
C GLU A 191 19.58 -1.64 -2.29
N SER A 192 19.33 -2.87 -2.75
CA SER A 192 18.02 -3.28 -3.24
C SER A 192 17.05 -3.42 -2.06
N TYR A 193 15.83 -2.96 -2.26
CA TYR A 193 14.74 -3.20 -1.31
C TYR A 193 14.06 -4.53 -1.59
N MET A 194 13.69 -5.24 -0.54
CA MET A 194 12.91 -6.47 -0.63
C MET A 194 12.01 -6.63 0.60
N ASP A 195 10.78 -7.00 0.37
CA ASP A 195 9.83 -7.32 1.42
C ASP A 195 8.95 -8.52 1.07
N PHE A 196 8.23 -9.00 2.06
CA PHE A 196 7.21 -10.02 1.86
C PHE A 196 6.07 -9.88 2.86
N ALA A 197 4.89 -10.37 2.46
CA ALA A 197 3.72 -10.48 3.29
C ALA A 197 3.07 -11.85 3.16
N VAL A 198 2.45 -12.31 4.24
CA VAL A 198 1.64 -13.52 4.28
C VAL A 198 0.29 -13.17 4.87
N ALA A 199 -0.78 -13.45 4.15
CA ALA A 199 -2.15 -13.33 4.63
C ALA A 199 -2.80 -14.72 4.76
N VAL A 200 -3.54 -14.94 5.83
CA VAL A 200 -4.25 -16.18 6.12
C VAL A 200 -5.71 -15.87 6.43
N SER A 201 -6.61 -16.38 5.60
CA SER A 201 -8.06 -16.34 5.82
C SER A 201 -8.56 -17.77 6.02
N PRO A 202 -8.61 -18.27 7.27
CA PRO A 202 -8.94 -19.67 7.57
C PRO A 202 -10.39 -19.99 7.19
N GLU A 203 -10.62 -21.00 6.37
CA GLU A 203 -11.98 -21.45 5.99
C GLU A 203 -12.85 -21.84 7.20
N MET A 204 -12.23 -22.22 8.31
CA MET A 204 -12.94 -22.64 9.52
C MET A 204 -13.53 -21.47 10.34
N ILE A 205 -13.05 -20.24 10.11
CA ILE A 205 -13.49 -19.04 10.84
C ILE A 205 -13.80 -17.96 9.78
N GLU A 206 -15.05 -17.98 9.33
CA GLU A 206 -15.53 -17.00 8.36
C GLU A 206 -15.35 -15.58 8.89
N GLY A 207 -14.83 -14.69 8.05
CA GLY A 207 -14.58 -13.29 8.36
C GLY A 207 -13.26 -13.00 9.08
N LEU A 208 -12.47 -14.01 9.49
CA LEU A 208 -11.15 -13.80 10.07
C LEU A 208 -10.08 -13.68 8.98
N THR A 209 -9.24 -12.67 9.09
CA THR A 209 -7.98 -12.57 8.35
C THR A 209 -6.84 -12.26 9.33
N LEU A 210 -5.74 -12.97 9.18
CA LEU A 210 -4.49 -12.75 9.91
C LEU A 210 -3.41 -12.43 8.89
N GLY A 211 -2.49 -11.55 9.22
CA GLY A 211 -1.36 -11.26 8.36
C GLY A 211 -0.09 -10.93 9.10
N PHE A 212 0.99 -11.07 8.37
CA PHE A 212 2.35 -10.71 8.77
C PHE A 212 3.10 -10.19 7.56
N ALA A 213 3.90 -9.14 7.73
CA ALA A 213 4.85 -8.70 6.73
C ALA A 213 6.19 -8.32 7.37
N SER A 214 7.24 -8.37 6.56
CA SER A 214 8.57 -7.91 6.94
C SER A 214 9.26 -7.28 5.74
N SER A 215 9.98 -6.18 5.98
CA SER A 215 10.79 -5.48 5.00
C SER A 215 12.23 -5.34 5.48
N ASP A 216 13.14 -5.18 4.53
CA ASP A 216 14.55 -4.84 4.73
C ASP A 216 14.88 -3.73 3.74
N ASN A 217 15.23 -2.57 4.25
CA ASN A 217 15.37 -1.34 3.48
C ASN A 217 16.65 -0.59 3.85
N THR A 218 17.56 -0.47 2.91
CA THR A 218 18.72 0.42 3.04
C THR A 218 18.33 1.84 2.61
N VAL A 219 17.92 2.66 3.57
CA VAL A 219 17.41 4.03 3.32
C VAL A 219 18.53 5.04 3.00
N ALA A 220 19.75 4.77 3.45
CA ALA A 220 20.92 5.61 3.16
C ALA A 220 22.22 4.82 3.36
N LEU A 221 23.35 5.38 2.94
CA LEU A 221 24.64 4.79 3.20
C LEU A 221 24.88 4.58 4.71
N ASN A 222 25.02 3.33 5.13
CA ASN A 222 25.13 2.88 6.53
C ASN A 222 23.88 3.15 7.40
N ARG A 223 22.72 3.21 6.80
CA ARG A 223 21.44 3.24 7.51
C ARG A 223 20.49 2.20 6.92
N ASP A 224 20.27 1.15 7.67
CA ASP A 224 19.33 0.09 7.37
C ASP A 224 18.12 0.17 8.31
N GLN A 225 16.95 -0.13 7.78
CA GLN A 225 15.70 -0.27 8.53
C GLN A 225 15.14 -1.66 8.28
N GLU A 226 14.86 -2.39 9.34
CA GLU A 226 14.09 -3.63 9.30
C GLU A 226 12.71 -3.34 9.89
N GLU A 227 11.66 -3.65 9.15
CA GLU A 227 10.29 -3.41 9.58
C GLU A 227 9.52 -4.71 9.63
N THR A 228 8.67 -4.86 10.63
CA THR A 228 7.73 -5.97 10.74
C THR A 228 6.35 -5.47 11.11
N THR A 229 5.31 -6.12 10.61
CA THR A 229 3.92 -5.86 10.99
C THR A 229 3.13 -7.16 11.12
N MET A 230 2.21 -7.18 12.08
CA MET A 230 1.23 -8.26 12.27
C MET A 230 -0.14 -7.66 12.46
N TYR A 231 -1.14 -8.24 11.80
CA TYR A 231 -2.52 -7.80 11.98
C TYR A 231 -3.50 -8.96 12.10
N ALA A 232 -4.64 -8.66 12.71
CA ALA A 232 -5.82 -9.52 12.72
C ALA A 232 -7.07 -8.66 12.47
N THR A 233 -7.89 -9.07 11.52
CA THR A 233 -9.21 -8.46 11.27
C THR A 233 -10.31 -9.52 11.35
N TYR A 234 -11.46 -9.13 11.88
CA TYR A 234 -12.62 -10.02 11.98
C TYR A 234 -13.91 -9.29 11.62
N ALA A 235 -14.62 -9.80 10.63
CA ALA A 235 -15.89 -9.26 10.15
C ALA A 235 -17.05 -10.19 10.54
N THR A 236 -18.07 -9.66 11.20
CA THR A 236 -19.27 -10.42 11.59
C THR A 236 -20.48 -9.51 11.86
N GLY A 237 -21.65 -9.86 11.35
CA GLY A 237 -22.92 -9.20 11.68
C GLY A 237 -22.94 -7.69 11.42
N GLY A 238 -22.26 -7.20 10.39
CA GLY A 238 -22.12 -5.77 10.08
C GLY A 238 -20.99 -5.07 10.82
N PHE A 239 -20.33 -5.72 11.79
CA PHE A 239 -19.13 -5.21 12.45
C PHE A 239 -17.87 -5.73 11.75
N THR A 240 -16.85 -4.88 11.64
CA THR A 240 -15.48 -5.28 11.38
C THR A 240 -14.61 -4.69 12.48
N VAL A 241 -13.78 -5.53 13.10
CA VAL A 241 -12.79 -5.13 14.10
C VAL A 241 -11.40 -5.53 13.63
N GLY A 242 -10.39 -4.75 13.97
CA GLY A 242 -9.01 -5.03 13.62
C GLY A 242 -8.04 -4.53 14.65
N VAL A 243 -6.89 -5.19 14.71
CA VAL A 243 -5.72 -4.79 15.49
C VAL A 243 -4.48 -5.04 14.66
N GLN A 244 -3.52 -4.16 14.77
CA GLN A 244 -2.23 -4.23 14.09
C GLN A 244 -1.12 -3.79 15.05
N SER A 245 0.02 -4.46 14.98
CA SER A 245 1.25 -4.07 15.69
C SER A 245 2.39 -4.08 14.70
N SER A 246 3.18 -3.03 14.68
CA SER A 246 4.33 -2.87 13.78
C SER A 246 5.54 -2.39 14.55
N ASP A 247 6.71 -2.86 14.12
CA ASP A 247 8.02 -2.52 14.68
C ASP A 247 8.94 -2.07 13.55
N MET A 248 9.80 -1.10 13.82
CA MET A 248 10.88 -0.66 12.96
C MET A 248 12.18 -0.56 13.76
N ASP A 249 13.13 -1.41 13.44
CA ASP A 249 14.52 -1.33 13.91
C ASP A 249 15.35 -0.50 12.93
N ASP A 250 16.02 0.56 13.42
CA ASP A 250 16.86 1.44 12.62
C ASP A 250 18.31 1.42 13.14
N THR A 251 19.27 1.24 12.25
CA THR A 251 20.69 1.27 12.62
C THR A 251 21.17 2.63 13.13
N THR A 252 20.36 3.69 13.00
CA THR A 252 20.60 4.98 13.63
C THR A 252 20.17 4.91 15.09
N ALA A 253 21.08 5.20 16.00
CA ALA A 253 20.83 5.13 17.43
C ALA A 253 19.62 6.00 17.85
N ASN A 254 18.75 5.45 18.68
CA ASN A 254 17.50 6.03 19.19
C ASN A 254 16.51 6.41 18.08
N SER A 255 16.36 5.57 17.06
CA SER A 255 15.42 5.77 15.97
C SER A 255 14.43 4.60 15.81
N ASP A 256 14.50 3.61 16.69
CA ASP A 256 13.55 2.50 16.69
C ASP A 256 12.14 2.98 17.03
N GLN A 257 11.16 2.34 16.43
CA GLN A 257 9.75 2.67 16.57
C GLN A 257 8.91 1.42 16.80
N GLU A 258 7.93 1.52 17.67
CA GLU A 258 6.91 0.49 17.88
C GLU A 258 5.53 1.13 17.74
N SER A 259 4.59 0.43 17.08
CA SER A 259 3.23 0.93 16.96
C SER A 259 2.17 -0.13 17.25
N ILE A 260 1.03 0.36 17.74
CA ILE A 260 -0.19 -0.42 17.85
C ILE A 260 -1.36 0.38 17.32
N ALA A 261 -2.16 -0.26 16.47
CA ALA A 261 -3.40 0.32 15.94
C ALA A 261 -4.57 -0.63 16.17
N TYR A 262 -5.75 -0.09 16.40
CA TYR A 262 -6.99 -0.85 16.39
C TYR A 262 -8.15 -0.02 15.85
N GLY A 263 -9.09 -0.69 15.22
CA GLY A 263 -10.26 -0.06 14.66
C GLY A 263 -11.50 -0.92 14.75
N ILE A 264 -12.64 -0.27 14.69
CA ILE A 264 -13.94 -0.90 14.60
C ILE A 264 -14.81 -0.12 13.63
N THR A 265 -15.47 -0.82 12.71
CA THR A 265 -16.52 -0.25 11.87
C THR A 265 -17.82 -1.01 12.05
N TYR A 266 -18.92 -0.30 11.82
CA TYR A 266 -20.25 -0.86 11.83
C TYR A 266 -21.05 -0.38 10.61
N ALA A 267 -21.47 -1.32 9.77
CA ALA A 267 -22.44 -1.07 8.71
C ALA A 267 -23.83 -0.91 9.34
N VAL A 268 -24.29 0.32 9.48
CA VAL A 268 -25.60 0.65 10.05
C VAL A 268 -26.72 0.12 9.13
N ASN A 269 -26.50 0.22 7.83
CA ASN A 269 -27.30 -0.33 6.75
C ASN A 269 -26.44 -0.45 5.49
N ASP A 270 -27.04 -0.80 4.34
CA ASP A 270 -26.34 -1.01 3.07
C ASP A 270 -25.65 0.27 2.54
N ASP A 271 -26.09 1.45 2.97
CA ASP A 271 -25.61 2.74 2.48
C ASP A 271 -24.68 3.46 3.48
N LEU A 272 -24.79 3.18 4.79
CA LEU A 272 -24.16 3.94 5.88
C LEU A 272 -23.26 3.05 6.73
N SER A 273 -22.01 3.46 6.87
CA SER A 273 -21.03 2.91 7.82
C SER A 273 -20.52 3.99 8.75
N ILE A 274 -20.18 3.59 9.98
CA ILE A 274 -19.51 4.43 10.97
C ILE A 274 -18.29 3.69 11.51
N GLY A 275 -17.26 4.43 11.93
CA GLY A 275 -16.01 3.86 12.40
C GLY A 275 -15.38 4.64 13.54
N TYR A 276 -14.54 3.94 14.30
CA TYR A 276 -13.61 4.49 15.26
C TYR A 276 -12.27 3.78 15.09
N SER A 277 -11.19 4.55 15.11
CA SER A 277 -9.83 4.03 15.02
C SER A 277 -8.91 4.72 16.04
N TYR A 278 -7.87 4.00 16.42
CA TYR A 278 -6.82 4.44 17.33
C TYR A 278 -5.47 3.95 16.82
N HIS A 279 -4.44 4.78 16.96
CA HIS A 279 -3.06 4.41 16.71
C HIS A 279 -2.16 5.07 17.74
N GLU A 280 -1.20 4.33 18.26
CA GLU A 280 -0.14 4.82 19.13
C GLU A 280 1.20 4.38 18.54
N LEU A 281 2.14 5.30 18.44
CA LEU A 281 3.49 5.05 17.99
C LEU A 281 4.48 5.60 19.02
N GLU A 282 5.28 4.70 19.57
CA GLU A 282 6.38 4.99 20.48
C GLU A 282 7.66 5.19 19.67
N THR A 283 8.48 6.16 20.05
CA THR A 283 9.79 6.42 19.47
C THR A 283 10.86 6.41 20.56
N GLU A 284 12.04 5.90 20.25
CA GLU A 284 13.18 5.95 21.18
C GLU A 284 13.84 7.33 21.31
N THR A 285 13.42 8.30 20.51
CA THR A 285 14.05 9.65 20.50
C THR A 285 13.85 10.34 21.84
N ALA A 286 14.96 10.64 22.52
CA ALA A 286 14.94 11.20 23.86
C ALA A 286 14.30 12.59 23.91
N GLY A 287 13.22 12.72 24.70
CA GLY A 287 12.50 13.97 24.92
C GLY A 287 11.27 14.17 24.03
N ASP A 288 11.02 13.25 23.13
CA ASP A 288 9.81 13.21 22.34
C ASP A 288 8.69 12.47 23.11
N GLY A 289 7.46 12.74 22.75
CA GLY A 289 6.27 12.06 23.30
C GLY A 289 5.82 10.96 22.35
N ASP A 290 5.18 9.94 22.90
CA ASP A 290 4.49 8.95 22.06
C ASP A 290 3.39 9.65 21.26
N GLN A 291 3.35 9.41 19.96
CA GLN A 291 2.25 9.90 19.13
C GLN A 291 1.01 9.08 19.41
N LYS A 292 -0.13 9.74 19.64
CA LYS A 292 -1.43 9.08 19.84
C LYS A 292 -2.44 9.69 18.92
N SER A 293 -3.07 8.85 18.09
CA SER A 293 -4.08 9.28 17.13
C SER A 293 -5.42 8.62 17.44
N THR A 294 -6.48 9.40 17.43
CA THR A 294 -7.87 8.91 17.56
C THR A 294 -8.72 9.50 16.47
N GLY A 295 -9.61 8.70 15.90
CA GLY A 295 -10.51 9.13 14.85
C GLY A 295 -11.89 8.53 14.93
N VAL A 296 -12.88 9.31 14.56
CA VAL A 296 -14.24 8.84 14.26
C VAL A 296 -14.59 9.20 12.84
N SER A 297 -15.17 8.25 12.11
CA SER A 297 -15.46 8.46 10.69
C SER A 297 -16.84 7.89 10.33
N PHE A 298 -17.38 8.37 9.21
CA PHE A 298 -18.56 7.79 8.58
C PHE A 298 -18.43 7.83 7.07
N SER A 299 -19.16 6.94 6.40
CA SER A 299 -19.33 6.95 4.96
C SER A 299 -20.77 6.62 4.61
N TYR A 300 -21.38 7.45 3.74
CA TYR A 300 -22.71 7.25 3.19
C TYR A 300 -22.66 7.23 1.68
N THR A 301 -22.99 6.09 1.06
CA THR A 301 -22.93 5.89 -0.38
C THR A 301 -24.31 5.59 -0.94
N GLN A 302 -24.76 6.38 -1.93
CA GLN A 302 -25.99 6.14 -2.65
C GLN A 302 -25.88 6.56 -4.12
N GLY A 303 -26.18 5.63 -5.03
CA GLY A 303 -26.31 5.93 -6.46
C GLY A 303 -25.03 6.45 -7.13
N GLY A 304 -23.84 5.99 -6.71
CA GLY A 304 -22.55 6.45 -7.25
C GLY A 304 -22.05 7.77 -6.65
N ILE A 305 -22.70 8.24 -5.58
CA ILE A 305 -22.28 9.39 -4.78
C ILE A 305 -21.90 8.90 -3.40
N THR A 306 -20.74 9.28 -2.90
CA THR A 306 -20.32 9.01 -1.52
C THR A 306 -20.12 10.31 -0.77
N LEU A 307 -20.71 10.43 0.41
CA LEU A 307 -20.43 11.45 1.40
C LEU A 307 -19.68 10.79 2.55
N GLY A 308 -18.44 11.19 2.76
CA GLY A 308 -17.62 10.76 3.88
C GLY A 308 -17.36 11.89 4.86
N GLY A 309 -16.89 11.55 6.04
CA GLY A 309 -16.39 12.51 6.99
C GLY A 309 -15.61 11.84 8.10
N ALA A 310 -14.60 12.54 8.58
CA ALA A 310 -13.76 12.14 9.70
C ALA A 310 -13.53 13.32 10.65
N MET A 311 -13.25 12.99 11.91
CA MET A 311 -12.76 13.90 12.93
C MET A 311 -11.61 13.19 13.64
N ASN A 312 -10.41 13.74 13.49
CA ASN A 312 -9.19 13.14 13.97
C ASN A 312 -8.49 14.07 14.96
N GLU A 313 -7.87 13.46 15.96
CA GLU A 313 -7.03 14.09 16.97
C GLU A 313 -5.71 13.32 17.03
N VAL A 314 -4.59 14.04 16.93
CA VAL A 314 -3.25 13.47 17.04
C VAL A 314 -2.47 14.24 18.09
N ASP A 315 -2.19 13.61 19.21
CA ASP A 315 -1.31 14.13 20.27
C ASP A 315 0.15 13.84 19.92
N ASN A 316 1.04 14.79 20.23
CA ASN A 316 2.50 14.68 20.01
C ASN A 316 2.84 14.24 18.56
N MET A 317 2.20 14.80 17.58
CA MET A 317 2.38 14.46 16.17
C MET A 317 3.86 14.52 15.76
N GLY A 318 4.32 13.47 15.06
CA GLY A 318 5.72 13.32 14.68
C GLY A 318 6.63 12.97 15.86
N GLY A 319 6.11 12.45 16.98
CA GLY A 319 6.88 12.17 18.18
C GLY A 319 7.27 13.42 18.96
N THR A 320 6.80 14.60 18.57
CA THR A 320 7.21 15.88 19.18
C THR A 320 6.21 16.31 20.25
N GLY A 321 6.64 16.34 21.50
CA GLY A 321 5.79 16.74 22.63
C GLY A 321 5.15 18.10 22.44
N SER A 322 3.84 18.20 22.71
CA SER A 322 3.01 19.41 22.54
C SER A 322 2.76 19.81 21.08
N ASN A 323 2.97 18.90 20.14
CA ASN A 323 2.61 19.09 18.73
C ASN A 323 1.27 18.43 18.44
N ASP A 324 0.19 19.02 18.94
CA ASP A 324 -1.14 18.42 18.88
C ASP A 324 -1.90 18.94 17.66
N PHE A 325 -2.67 18.04 17.04
CA PHE A 325 -3.54 18.32 15.93
C PHE A 325 -4.97 17.86 16.26
N GLU A 326 -5.95 18.66 15.88
CA GLU A 326 -7.36 18.32 15.90
C GLU A 326 -8.02 18.90 14.63
N GLY A 327 -8.67 18.05 13.86
CA GLY A 327 -9.31 18.47 12.62
C GLY A 327 -10.50 17.61 12.23
N TYR A 328 -11.25 18.11 11.25
CA TYR A 328 -12.34 17.35 10.63
C TYR A 328 -12.37 17.58 9.12
N GLU A 329 -12.84 16.56 8.43
CA GLU A 329 -13.04 16.57 7.00
C GLU A 329 -14.44 16.09 6.60
N PHE A 330 -14.93 16.64 5.48
CA PHE A 330 -16.10 16.14 4.77
C PHE A 330 -15.79 16.05 3.28
N GLY A 331 -15.89 14.84 2.74
CA GLY A 331 -15.68 14.57 1.31
C GLY A 331 -16.98 14.21 0.62
N LEU A 332 -17.22 14.77 -0.56
CA LEU A 332 -18.28 14.36 -1.46
C LEU A 332 -17.64 13.89 -2.77
N SER A 333 -17.78 12.62 -3.10
CA SER A 333 -17.17 12.02 -4.29
C SER A 333 -18.23 11.45 -5.24
N PHE A 334 -17.90 11.48 -6.52
CA PHE A 334 -18.68 10.95 -7.63
C PHE A 334 -17.80 10.01 -8.45
N ALA A 335 -18.27 8.78 -8.69
CA ALA A 335 -17.63 7.82 -9.57
C ALA A 335 -18.37 7.70 -10.90
N PHE A 336 -17.66 7.62 -12.02
CA PHE A 336 -18.20 7.49 -13.38
C PHE A 336 -17.33 6.61 -14.28
#